data_a16283c8b774160ef28af12a6992506d
#
_entry.id   a16283c8b774160ef28af12a6992506d
#
_cell.length_a   1.000
_cell.length_b   1.000
_cell.length_c   1.000
_cell.angle_alpha   90.00
_cell.angle_beta   90.00
_cell.angle_gamma   90.00
#
_symmetry.space_group_name_H-M   'P 1'
#
loop_
_entity.id
_entity.type
_entity.pdbx_description
1 polymer ?
#
loop_
_entity_poly.entity_id
_entity_poly.type
_entity_poly.pdbx_seq_one_letter_code
_entity_poly.pdbx_strand_id
1 'polypeptide(L)'
;MNNPRVGVGAVILNEASEILLLKRLKSPEMYAWSIPGGKVDWMETIEEAIVREIEEELGVSIELIRLVGVTNHILPDEQAHWVAPTYLAKIAKGEPRNMEPNKHEAIGWF
;
A
#
# COMPACT_ATOMS: atom_id res chain seq x y z
N MET A 1 7.12 21.81 -10.17
CA MET A 1 8.46 21.46 -9.70
C MET A 1 8.55 19.95 -9.54
N ASN A 2 9.61 19.35 -10.08
CA ASN A 2 9.75 17.90 -10.10
C ASN A 2 10.54 17.43 -8.87
N ASN A 3 9.84 17.03 -7.83
CA ASN A 3 10.45 16.51 -6.62
C ASN A 3 10.03 15.05 -6.44
N PRO A 4 10.92 14.20 -5.88
CA PRO A 4 10.51 12.87 -5.47
C PRO A 4 9.42 12.95 -4.41
N ARG A 5 8.46 12.03 -4.50
CA ARG A 5 7.38 11.90 -3.51
C ARG A 5 7.61 10.66 -2.68
N VAL A 6 7.03 10.64 -1.49
CA VAL A 6 7.16 9.48 -0.61
C VAL A 6 5.83 8.73 -0.59
N GLY A 7 5.88 7.46 -1.00
CA GLY A 7 4.79 6.53 -0.86
C GLY A 7 5.11 5.52 0.23
N VAL A 8 4.15 4.68 0.56
CA VAL A 8 4.33 3.61 1.55
C VAL A 8 3.59 2.37 1.07
N GLY A 9 4.07 1.21 1.47
CA GLY A 9 3.41 -0.06 1.17
C GLY A 9 3.46 -1.00 2.34
N ALA A 10 2.52 -1.94 2.38
CA ALA A 10 2.47 -2.94 3.42
C ALA A 10 2.38 -4.34 2.82
N VAL A 11 3.30 -5.22 3.25
CA VAL A 11 3.22 -6.64 3.00
C VAL A 11 2.46 -7.21 4.18
N ILE A 12 1.17 -7.50 3.99
CA ILE A 12 0.29 -8.01 5.04
C ILE A 12 0.15 -9.51 4.85
N LEU A 13 0.60 -10.27 5.85
CA LEU A 13 0.51 -11.72 5.82
C LEU A 13 -0.56 -12.19 6.81
N ASN A 14 -1.28 -13.25 6.42
CA ASN A 14 -2.20 -13.95 7.32
C ASN A 14 -1.50 -15.17 7.94
N GLU A 15 -2.24 -15.95 8.72
CA GLU A 15 -1.70 -17.13 9.40
C GLU A 15 -1.29 -18.24 8.43
N ALA A 16 -1.83 -18.25 7.23
CA ALA A 16 -1.45 -19.19 6.17
C ALA A 16 -0.26 -18.72 5.35
N SER A 17 0.38 -17.61 5.76
CA SER A 17 1.50 -16.99 5.04
C SER A 17 1.13 -16.51 3.65
N GLU A 18 -0.14 -16.15 3.46
CA GLU A 18 -0.60 -15.56 2.22
C GLU A 18 -0.50 -14.04 2.33
N ILE A 19 -0.22 -13.40 1.19
CA ILE A 19 -0.08 -11.96 1.10
C ILE A 19 -1.39 -11.34 0.57
N LEU A 20 -1.78 -10.21 1.16
CA LEU A 20 -2.96 -9.46 0.74
C LEU A 20 -2.61 -8.52 -0.40
N LEU A 21 -3.30 -8.67 -1.53
CA LEU A 21 -3.06 -7.84 -2.71
C LEU A 21 -4.35 -7.17 -3.17
N LEU A 22 -4.18 -6.04 -3.84
CA LEU A 22 -5.26 -5.27 -4.45
C LEU A 22 -5.09 -5.29 -5.96
N LYS A 23 -6.19 -5.45 -6.71
CA LYS A 23 -6.17 -5.39 -8.17
C LYS A 23 -6.48 -3.97 -8.61
N ARG A 24 -5.54 -3.34 -9.29
CA ARG A 24 -5.62 -1.92 -9.66
C ARG A 24 -6.62 -1.68 -10.78
N LEU A 25 -7.37 -0.57 -10.68
CA LEU A 25 -8.27 -0.10 -11.74
C LEU A 25 -7.68 1.07 -12.52
N LYS A 26 -6.56 1.64 -12.08
CA LYS A 26 -5.98 2.84 -12.67
C LYS A 26 -4.53 2.65 -13.07
N SER A 27 -4.10 3.48 -14.03
CA SER A 27 -2.69 3.64 -14.37
C SER A 27 -1.88 4.10 -13.16
N PRO A 28 -0.59 3.74 -13.06
CA PRO A 28 0.07 2.74 -13.90
C PRO A 28 -0.37 1.33 -13.55
N GLU A 29 -0.06 0.38 -14.45
CA GLU A 29 -0.30 -1.04 -14.21
C GLU A 29 -1.76 -1.40 -13.92
N MET A 30 -2.67 -0.88 -14.75
CA MET A 30 -4.10 -1.23 -14.64
C MET A 30 -4.30 -2.74 -14.69
N TYR A 31 -5.14 -3.25 -13.77
CA TYR A 31 -5.46 -4.67 -13.58
C TYR A 31 -4.32 -5.52 -13.04
N ALA A 32 -3.19 -4.93 -12.69
CA ALA A 32 -2.13 -5.66 -11.97
C ALA A 32 -2.48 -5.77 -10.48
N TRP A 33 -2.02 -6.85 -9.87
CA TRP A 33 -2.12 -7.04 -8.42
C TRP A 33 -0.92 -6.37 -7.74
N SER A 34 -1.18 -5.64 -6.69
CA SER A 34 -0.14 -4.92 -5.96
C SER A 34 -0.40 -4.92 -4.46
N ILE A 35 0.64 -4.67 -3.69
CA ILE A 35 0.48 -4.50 -2.24
C ILE A 35 -0.30 -3.22 -1.95
N PRO A 36 -1.08 -3.20 -0.86
CA PRO A 36 -1.77 -1.98 -0.45
C PRO A 36 -0.79 -0.92 0.05
N GLY A 37 -1.19 0.33 -0.07
CA GLY A 37 -0.38 1.46 0.39
C GLY A 37 -0.90 2.76 -0.18
N GLY A 38 -0.11 3.80 -0.09
CA GLY A 38 -0.48 5.11 -0.58
C GLY A 38 0.63 6.12 -0.36
N LYS A 39 0.26 7.38 -0.22
CA LYS A 39 1.23 8.46 -0.06
C LYS A 39 1.30 8.94 1.38
N VAL A 40 2.48 9.46 1.75
CA VAL A 40 2.66 10.11 3.04
C VAL A 40 2.12 11.53 2.93
N ASP A 41 1.30 11.94 3.88
CA ASP A 41 0.79 13.30 3.95
C ASP A 41 1.80 14.20 4.67
N TRP A 42 1.65 15.51 4.45
CA TRP A 42 2.51 16.49 5.08
C TRP A 42 2.52 16.32 6.60
N MET A 43 3.72 16.25 7.19
CA MET A 43 3.97 16.09 8.63
C MET A 43 3.52 14.77 9.23
N GLU A 44 3.27 13.79 8.39
CA GLU A 44 2.92 12.43 8.82
C GLU A 44 4.18 11.58 8.78
N THR A 45 4.36 10.69 9.77
CA THR A 45 5.45 9.72 9.69
C THR A 45 5.09 8.62 8.68
N ILE A 46 6.10 7.88 8.23
CA ILE A 46 5.89 6.73 7.34
C ILE A 46 4.96 5.72 8.00
N GLU A 47 5.19 5.43 9.28
CA GLU A 47 4.40 4.45 10.03
C GLU A 47 2.95 4.89 10.17
N GLU A 48 2.71 6.16 10.47
CA GLU A 48 1.37 6.71 10.54
C GLU A 48 0.66 6.62 9.19
N ALA A 49 1.40 6.92 8.11
CA ALA A 49 0.85 6.88 6.76
C ALA A 49 0.39 5.48 6.37
N ILE A 50 1.21 4.46 6.67
CA ILE A 50 0.87 3.06 6.35
C ILE A 50 -0.40 2.64 7.08
N VAL A 51 -0.47 2.89 8.38
CA VAL A 51 -1.62 2.52 9.19
C VAL A 51 -2.89 3.20 8.67
N ARG A 52 -2.81 4.49 8.35
CA ARG A 52 -3.93 5.26 7.82
C ARG A 52 -4.39 4.76 6.46
N GLU A 53 -3.44 4.57 5.54
CA GLU A 53 -3.76 4.13 4.17
C GLU A 53 -4.43 2.75 4.17
N ILE A 54 -3.93 1.82 4.99
CA ILE A 54 -4.52 0.49 5.07
C ILE A 54 -5.93 0.54 5.65
N GLU A 55 -6.16 1.37 6.65
CA GLU A 55 -7.49 1.55 7.21
C GLU A 55 -8.46 2.12 6.17
N GLU A 56 -8.02 3.12 5.40
CA GLU A 56 -8.83 3.71 4.34
C GLU A 56 -9.14 2.72 3.22
N GLU A 57 -8.17 1.93 2.80
CA GLU A 57 -8.32 1.02 1.67
C GLU A 57 -9.03 -0.28 2.01
N LEU A 58 -8.80 -0.81 3.20
CA LEU A 58 -9.20 -2.17 3.57
C LEU A 58 -10.07 -2.26 4.82
N GLY A 59 -10.22 -1.17 5.57
CA GLY A 59 -11.06 -1.14 6.76
C GLY A 59 -10.53 -1.94 7.93
N VAL A 60 -9.22 -2.16 7.99
CA VAL A 60 -8.59 -2.93 9.07
C VAL A 60 -7.52 -2.11 9.77
N SER A 61 -7.25 -2.48 11.02
CA SER A 61 -6.10 -1.96 11.76
C SER A 61 -4.97 -2.96 11.66
N ILE A 62 -3.77 -2.48 11.37
CA ILE A 62 -2.60 -3.34 11.23
C ILE A 62 -1.57 -3.05 12.32
N GLU A 63 -0.77 -4.07 12.61
CA GLU A 63 0.41 -3.94 13.44
C GLU A 63 1.64 -4.04 12.54
N LEU A 64 2.51 -3.03 12.59
CA LEU A 64 3.75 -3.03 11.83
C LEU A 64 4.77 -3.90 12.53
N ILE A 65 5.42 -4.79 11.78
CA ILE A 65 6.41 -5.72 12.32
C ILE A 65 7.82 -5.20 12.08
N ARG A 66 8.16 -4.87 10.83
CA ARG A 66 9.46 -4.32 10.49
C ARG A 66 9.49 -3.74 9.10
N LEU A 67 10.47 -2.88 8.85
CA LEU A 67 10.77 -2.39 7.52
C LEU A 67 11.36 -3.54 6.68
N VAL A 68 10.77 -3.80 5.53
CA VAL A 68 11.24 -4.83 4.61
C VAL A 68 12.27 -4.26 3.63
N GLY A 69 12.03 -3.05 3.15
CA GLY A 69 12.91 -2.41 2.20
C GLY A 69 12.35 -1.09 1.71
N VAL A 70 13.09 -0.48 0.80
CA VAL A 70 12.70 0.79 0.16
C VAL A 70 12.79 0.60 -1.35
N THR A 71 11.73 0.92 -2.06
CA THR A 71 11.68 0.80 -3.52
C THR A 71 11.69 2.19 -4.14
N ASN A 72 12.45 2.33 -5.21
CA ASN A 72 12.42 3.55 -6.03
C ASN A 72 11.57 3.28 -7.26
N HIS A 73 10.48 4.03 -7.40
CA HIS A 73 9.62 3.98 -8.58
C HIS A 73 9.91 5.20 -9.43
N ILE A 74 10.67 4.99 -10.48
CA ILE A 74 11.03 6.05 -11.41
C ILE A 74 10.32 5.76 -12.73
N LEU A 75 9.33 6.58 -13.04
CA LEU A 75 8.45 6.40 -14.20
C LEU A 75 8.58 7.64 -15.11
N PRO A 76 9.61 7.68 -15.97
CA PRO A 76 9.87 8.89 -16.78
C PRO A 76 8.71 9.28 -17.69
N ASP A 77 8.02 8.30 -18.28
CA ASP A 77 6.90 8.55 -19.19
C ASP A 77 5.72 9.19 -18.48
N GLU A 78 5.60 8.98 -17.20
CA GLU A 78 4.52 9.54 -16.37
C GLU A 78 5.00 10.71 -15.52
N GLN A 79 6.27 11.09 -15.68
CA GLN A 79 6.92 12.15 -14.90
C GLN A 79 6.71 11.94 -13.40
N ALA A 80 6.82 10.69 -12.97
CA ALA A 80 6.60 10.30 -11.58
C ALA A 80 7.87 9.70 -10.98
N HIS A 81 8.15 10.11 -9.76
CA HIS A 81 9.26 9.57 -8.98
C HIS A 81 8.80 9.41 -7.54
N TRP A 82 8.73 8.15 -7.08
CA TRP A 82 8.31 7.82 -5.73
C TRP A 82 9.38 7.04 -5.01
N VAL A 83 9.59 7.40 -3.75
CA VAL A 83 10.43 6.61 -2.83
C VAL A 83 9.45 5.93 -1.87
N ALA A 84 9.47 4.61 -1.84
CA ALA A 84 8.42 3.84 -1.15
C ALA A 84 9.00 2.85 -0.14
N PRO A 85 9.07 3.22 1.14
CA PRO A 85 9.32 2.26 2.21
C PRO A 85 8.17 1.26 2.31
N THR A 86 8.52 -0.01 2.51
CA THR A 86 7.56 -1.11 2.62
C THR A 86 7.76 -1.84 3.93
N TYR A 87 6.67 -2.02 4.68
CA TYR A 87 6.69 -2.70 5.97
C TYR A 87 6.01 -4.05 5.89
N LEU A 88 6.56 -5.00 6.63
CA LEU A 88 5.85 -6.24 6.94
C LEU A 88 4.87 -5.94 8.06
N ALA A 89 3.64 -6.42 7.91
CA ALA A 89 2.56 -6.14 8.85
C ALA A 89 1.62 -7.33 8.98
N LYS A 90 0.80 -7.30 10.03
CA LYS A 90 -0.29 -8.25 10.20
C LYS A 90 -1.54 -7.50 10.60
N ILE A 91 -2.71 -8.10 10.36
CA ILE A 91 -3.97 -7.51 10.78
C ILE A 91 -4.10 -7.69 12.29
N ALA A 92 -4.27 -6.57 13.00
CA ALA A 92 -4.52 -6.58 14.44
C ALA A 92 -6.02 -6.64 14.72
N LYS A 93 -6.85 -6.02 13.88
CA LYS A 93 -8.29 -5.95 14.10
C LYS A 93 -9.04 -5.77 12.79
N GLY A 94 -10.13 -6.51 12.60
CA GLY A 94 -11.04 -6.37 11.48
C GLY A 94 -10.84 -7.40 10.39
N GLU A 95 -11.77 -7.41 9.44
CA GLU A 95 -11.71 -8.25 8.25
C GLU A 95 -11.47 -7.34 7.04
N PRO A 96 -10.49 -7.63 6.19
CA PRO A 96 -10.21 -6.76 5.05
C PRO A 96 -11.37 -6.74 4.06
N ARG A 97 -11.69 -5.55 3.59
CA ARG A 97 -12.72 -5.30 2.59
C ARG A 97 -12.21 -4.28 1.62
N ASN A 98 -12.71 -4.33 0.38
CA ASN A 98 -12.39 -3.29 -0.60
C ASN A 98 -13.22 -2.05 -0.29
N MET A 99 -12.61 -1.11 0.43
CA MET A 99 -13.27 0.14 0.83
C MET A 99 -13.26 1.20 -0.26
N GLU A 100 -12.46 0.96 -1.31
CA GLU A 100 -12.33 1.92 -2.42
C GLU A 100 -12.52 1.22 -3.77
N PRO A 101 -13.76 0.73 -4.05
CA PRO A 101 -14.01 -0.03 -5.28
C PRO A 101 -13.82 0.78 -6.57
N ASN A 102 -13.77 2.10 -6.47
CA ASN A 102 -13.44 2.97 -7.60
C ASN A 102 -11.95 2.96 -7.95
N LYS A 103 -11.10 2.51 -7.05
CA LYS A 103 -9.64 2.43 -7.24
C LYS A 103 -9.16 1.00 -7.43
N HIS A 104 -9.87 0.03 -6.87
CA HIS A 104 -9.48 -1.38 -6.87
C HIS A 104 -10.64 -2.25 -7.30
N GLU A 105 -10.40 -3.13 -8.27
CA GLU A 105 -11.43 -4.05 -8.76
C GLU A 105 -11.71 -5.15 -7.75
N ALA A 106 -10.67 -5.61 -7.06
CA ALA A 106 -10.77 -6.74 -6.15
C ALA A 106 -9.65 -6.72 -5.12
N ILE A 107 -9.83 -7.49 -4.07
CA ILE A 107 -8.77 -7.81 -3.11
C ILE A 107 -8.67 -9.33 -3.00
N GLY A 108 -7.53 -9.85 -2.61
CA GLY A 108 -7.36 -11.28 -2.45
C GLY A 108 -6.10 -11.65 -1.69
N TRP A 109 -6.12 -12.86 -1.15
CA TRP A 109 -4.97 -13.47 -0.50
C TRP A 109 -4.28 -14.41 -1.48
N PHE A 110 -2.96 -14.34 -1.51
CA PHE A 110 -2.17 -15.13 -2.48
C PHE A 110 -1.01 -15.85 -1.81
#